data_c6b4762470c17d36e84fe672812cf422
#
_entry.id   c6b4762470c17d36e84fe672812cf422
#
_cell.length_a   1.000
_cell.length_b   1.000
_cell.length_c   1.000
_cell.angle_alpha   90.00
_cell.angle_beta   90.00
_cell.angle_gamma   90.00
#
_symmetry.space_group_name_H-M   'P 1'
#
loop_
_entity.id
_entity.type
_entity.pdbx_description
1 polymer ?
#
loop_
_entity_poly.entity_id
_entity_poly.type
_entity_poly.pdbx_seq_one_letter_code
_entity_poly.pdbx_strand_id
1 'polypeptide(L)'
;MTKKEIAQDFLKLAANGHSHEAFRLYVGEKFKHHNAYFKGDADTLMLAMEESTRTNPNKVFKIHHILEDGNLVAVHSHLKQTPVELGFAVVHILKFKADKIVELWDLGQPIPKETINENGMF
;
A
#
# COMPACT_ATOMS: atom_id res chain seq x y z
N MET A 1 18.73 -5.17 1.17
CA MET A 1 17.34 -5.56 0.86
C MET A 1 17.07 -5.40 -0.63
N THR A 2 16.35 -6.34 -1.21
CA THR A 2 15.87 -6.21 -2.59
C THR A 2 14.74 -5.17 -2.67
N LYS A 3 14.43 -4.71 -3.87
CA LYS A 3 13.28 -3.81 -4.08
C LYS A 3 11.98 -4.44 -3.61
N LYS A 4 11.79 -5.74 -3.87
CA LYS A 4 10.60 -6.48 -3.38
C LYS A 4 10.53 -6.46 -1.86
N GLU A 5 11.63 -6.69 -1.18
CA GLU A 5 11.68 -6.68 0.28
C GLU A 5 11.38 -5.29 0.84
N ILE A 6 11.93 -4.25 0.21
CA ILE A 6 11.65 -2.86 0.61
C ILE A 6 10.17 -2.55 0.42
N ALA A 7 9.60 -2.88 -0.74
CA ALA A 7 8.18 -2.64 -1.01
C ALA A 7 7.29 -3.34 0.01
N GLN A 8 7.58 -4.61 0.31
CA GLN A 8 6.83 -5.38 1.28
C GLN A 8 6.92 -4.78 2.67
N ASP A 9 8.11 -4.42 3.13
CA ASP A 9 8.31 -3.85 4.45
C ASP A 9 7.64 -2.47 4.58
N PHE A 10 7.78 -1.64 3.55
CA PHE A 10 7.14 -0.32 3.50
C PHE A 10 5.62 -0.44 3.69
N LEU A 11 4.98 -1.31 2.90
CA LEU A 11 3.53 -1.46 2.94
C LEU A 11 3.05 -2.07 4.26
N LYS A 12 3.78 -3.04 4.80
CA LYS A 12 3.43 -3.64 6.10
C LYS A 12 3.58 -2.64 7.25
N LEU A 13 4.64 -1.87 7.27
CA LEU A 13 4.83 -0.83 8.28
C LEU A 13 3.70 0.19 8.21
N ALA A 14 3.36 0.67 7.02
CA ALA A 14 2.30 1.64 6.83
C ALA A 14 0.94 1.08 7.28
N ALA A 15 0.64 -0.18 6.95
CA ALA A 15 -0.62 -0.82 7.33
C ALA A 15 -0.71 -1.08 8.83
N ASN A 16 0.41 -1.23 9.52
CA ASN A 16 0.47 -1.58 10.94
C ASN A 16 0.67 -0.36 11.86
N GLY A 17 0.49 0.85 11.36
CA GLY A 17 0.56 2.06 12.18
C GLY A 17 1.96 2.66 12.30
N HIS A 18 2.90 2.23 11.48
CA HIS A 18 4.28 2.72 11.49
C HIS A 18 4.61 3.50 10.21
N SER A 19 3.67 4.34 9.76
CA SER A 19 3.85 5.09 8.50
C SER A 19 4.99 6.10 8.57
N HIS A 20 5.20 6.77 9.71
CA HIS A 20 6.35 7.64 9.90
C HIS A 20 7.66 6.91 9.67
N GLU A 21 7.81 5.74 10.26
CA GLU A 21 9.01 4.93 10.12
C GLU A 21 9.16 4.43 8.68
N ALA A 22 8.08 3.97 8.06
CA ALA A 22 8.09 3.51 6.68
C ALA A 22 8.61 4.60 5.72
N PHE A 23 8.08 5.81 5.86
CA PHE A 23 8.48 6.93 5.00
C PHE A 23 9.92 7.36 5.29
N ARG A 24 10.30 7.43 6.57
CA ARG A 24 11.67 7.79 6.95
C ARG A 24 12.71 6.82 6.39
N LEU A 25 12.41 5.53 6.44
CA LEU A 25 13.35 4.50 5.99
C LEU A 25 13.45 4.41 4.47
N TYR A 26 12.33 4.53 3.76
CA TYR A 26 12.25 4.07 2.37
C TYR A 26 11.87 5.13 1.36
N VAL A 27 11.29 6.25 1.76
CA VAL A 27 10.85 7.27 0.81
C VAL A 27 11.97 8.24 0.51
N GLY A 28 12.23 8.46 -0.79
CA GLY A 28 13.26 9.37 -1.25
C GLY A 28 12.78 10.80 -1.40
N GLU A 29 13.69 11.68 -1.78
CA GLU A 29 13.39 13.09 -2.08
C GLU A 29 12.48 13.19 -3.30
N LYS A 30 11.67 14.25 -3.36
CA LYS A 30 10.77 14.53 -4.49
C LYS A 30 9.77 13.40 -4.73
N PHE A 31 9.40 12.68 -3.68
CA PHE A 31 8.38 11.64 -3.75
C PHE A 31 7.05 12.26 -4.20
N LYS A 32 6.33 11.51 -5.03
CA LYS A 32 4.94 11.84 -5.39
C LYS A 32 4.09 10.57 -5.41
N HIS A 33 2.79 10.74 -5.17
CA HIS A 33 1.87 9.61 -5.21
C HIS A 33 0.63 9.92 -6.02
N HIS A 34 -0.09 8.88 -6.40
CA HIS A 34 -1.27 8.94 -7.24
C HIS A 34 -2.52 8.38 -6.54
N ASN A 35 -2.60 8.54 -5.22
CA ASN A 35 -3.85 8.26 -4.51
C ASN A 35 -4.79 9.44 -4.71
N ALA A 36 -5.92 9.20 -5.39
CA ALA A 36 -6.82 10.25 -5.85
C ALA A 36 -7.50 11.04 -4.72
N TYR A 37 -7.48 10.54 -3.49
CA TYR A 37 -8.18 11.15 -2.37
C TYR A 37 -7.35 12.14 -1.57
N PHE A 38 -6.05 12.24 -1.83
CA PHE A 38 -5.13 13.07 -1.04
C PHE A 38 -4.24 13.92 -1.92
N LYS A 39 -3.78 15.04 -1.38
CA LYS A 39 -2.76 15.86 -2.04
C LYS A 39 -1.51 15.02 -2.28
N GLY A 40 -0.84 15.22 -3.41
CA GLY A 40 0.18 14.34 -3.96
C GLY A 40 1.54 14.32 -3.31
N ASP A 41 1.72 14.94 -2.15
CA ASP A 41 2.99 14.98 -1.44
C ASP A 41 3.13 13.84 -0.42
N ALA A 42 4.37 13.60 0.01
CA ALA A 42 4.67 12.52 0.96
C ALA A 42 4.00 12.73 2.31
N ASP A 43 4.08 13.93 2.87
CA ASP A 43 3.59 14.19 4.22
C ASP A 43 2.08 14.00 4.33
N THR A 44 1.32 14.47 3.35
CA THR A 44 -0.14 14.31 3.34
C THR A 44 -0.51 12.83 3.32
N LEU A 45 0.14 12.03 2.47
CA LEU A 45 -0.15 10.59 2.40
C LEU A 45 0.25 9.87 3.69
N MET A 46 1.42 10.18 4.24
CA MET A 46 1.90 9.59 5.48
C MET A 46 0.94 9.84 6.64
N LEU A 47 0.50 11.09 6.78
CA LEU A 47 -0.44 11.47 7.84
C LEU A 47 -1.81 10.80 7.64
N ALA A 48 -2.26 10.66 6.40
CA ALA A 48 -3.50 9.95 6.09
C ALA A 48 -3.42 8.47 6.48
N MET A 49 -2.29 7.83 6.22
CA MET A 49 -2.05 6.44 6.61
C MET A 49 -2.04 6.28 8.12
N GLU A 50 -1.40 7.21 8.84
CA GLU A 50 -1.43 7.22 10.31
C GLU A 50 -2.83 7.34 10.86
N GLU A 51 -3.59 8.30 10.36
CA GLU A 51 -4.96 8.53 10.77
C GLU A 51 -5.83 7.30 10.50
N SER A 52 -5.67 6.67 9.34
CA SER A 52 -6.40 5.46 8.99
C SER A 52 -6.14 4.32 9.99
N THR A 53 -4.90 4.13 10.41
CA THR A 53 -4.56 3.09 11.39
C THR A 53 -5.05 3.46 12.79
N ARG A 54 -4.99 4.74 13.14
CA ARG A 54 -5.48 5.21 14.44
C ARG A 54 -6.98 4.95 14.59
N THR A 55 -7.75 5.17 13.53
CA THR A 55 -9.20 4.93 13.54
C THR A 55 -9.56 3.46 13.31
N ASN A 56 -8.68 2.70 12.69
CA ASN A 56 -8.88 1.27 12.40
C ASN A 56 -7.66 0.45 12.87
N PRO A 57 -7.51 0.28 14.20
CA PRO A 57 -6.29 -0.34 14.76
C PRO A 57 -6.15 -1.84 14.46
N ASN A 58 -7.25 -2.49 14.07
CA ASN A 58 -7.26 -3.93 13.77
C ASN A 58 -7.25 -4.21 12.26
N LYS A 59 -6.71 -3.28 11.49
CA LYS A 59 -6.58 -3.41 10.03
C LYS A 59 -5.82 -4.68 9.67
N VAL A 60 -6.28 -5.36 8.63
CA VAL A 60 -5.64 -6.58 8.09
C VAL A 60 -5.10 -6.27 6.70
N PHE A 61 -3.83 -6.57 6.46
CA PHE A 61 -3.18 -6.38 5.17
C PHE A 61 -2.45 -7.66 4.81
N LYS A 62 -2.91 -8.33 3.74
CA LYS A 62 -2.32 -9.59 3.29
C LYS A 62 -1.84 -9.45 1.85
N ILE A 63 -0.56 -9.64 1.62
CA ILE A 63 0.05 -9.60 0.29
C ILE A 63 -0.16 -10.95 -0.39
N HIS A 64 -0.66 -10.91 -1.63
CA HIS A 64 -0.87 -12.10 -2.46
C HIS A 64 0.20 -12.24 -3.55
N HIS A 65 0.61 -11.15 -4.17
CA HIS A 65 1.61 -11.17 -5.24
C HIS A 65 2.54 -9.98 -5.13
N ILE A 66 3.81 -10.20 -5.41
CA ILE A 66 4.81 -9.16 -5.56
C ILE A 66 5.55 -9.41 -6.86
N LEU A 67 5.53 -8.44 -7.76
CA LEU A 67 6.14 -8.53 -9.09
C LEU A 67 7.13 -7.39 -9.25
N GLU A 68 8.28 -7.68 -9.83
CA GLU A 68 9.31 -6.67 -10.07
C GLU A 68 9.67 -6.64 -11.56
N ASP A 69 9.76 -5.42 -12.11
CA ASP A 69 10.24 -5.19 -13.46
C ASP A 69 11.05 -3.90 -13.49
N GLY A 70 12.37 -4.03 -13.66
CA GLY A 70 13.28 -2.89 -13.65
C GLY A 70 13.22 -2.15 -12.30
N ASN A 71 12.84 -0.87 -12.35
CA ASN A 71 12.73 -0.03 -11.16
C ASN A 71 11.31 0.01 -10.58
N LEU A 72 10.41 -0.84 -11.06
CA LEU A 72 9.02 -0.89 -10.60
C LEU A 72 8.74 -2.20 -9.83
N VAL A 73 7.99 -2.07 -8.74
CA VAL A 73 7.48 -3.23 -8.01
C VAL A 73 5.97 -3.06 -7.88
N ALA A 74 5.21 -4.09 -8.27
CA ALA A 74 3.76 -4.11 -8.10
C ALA A 74 3.41 -5.10 -6.99
N VAL A 75 2.53 -4.70 -6.08
CA VAL A 75 2.12 -5.52 -4.95
C VAL A 75 0.60 -5.61 -4.94
N HIS A 76 0.10 -6.84 -5.10
CA HIS A 76 -1.34 -7.15 -5.09
C HIS A 76 -1.71 -7.70 -3.71
N SER A 77 -2.64 -7.03 -3.03
CA SER A 77 -2.92 -7.32 -1.62
C SER A 77 -4.41 -7.26 -1.31
N HIS A 78 -4.77 -7.86 -0.18
CA HIS A 78 -6.10 -7.78 0.42
C HIS A 78 -6.01 -6.85 1.64
N LEU A 79 -6.77 -5.77 1.62
CA LEU A 79 -6.83 -4.80 2.72
C LEU A 79 -8.22 -4.85 3.35
N LYS A 80 -8.27 -5.02 4.68
CA LYS A 80 -9.49 -4.89 5.46
C LYS A 80 -9.29 -3.83 6.53
N GLN A 81 -10.23 -2.91 6.67
CA GLN A 81 -10.19 -1.92 7.74
C GLN A 81 -10.50 -2.57 9.09
N THR A 82 -11.36 -3.60 9.08
CA THR A 82 -11.65 -4.44 10.24
C THR A 82 -11.61 -5.90 9.84
N PRO A 83 -11.32 -6.83 10.79
CA PRO A 83 -11.24 -8.27 10.44
C PRO A 83 -12.52 -8.88 9.89
N VAL A 84 -13.68 -8.25 10.16
CA VAL A 84 -14.99 -8.81 9.79
C VAL A 84 -15.51 -8.31 8.44
N GLU A 85 -14.91 -7.27 7.86
CA GLU A 85 -15.37 -6.76 6.57
C GLU A 85 -14.78 -7.56 5.41
N LEU A 86 -15.39 -7.43 4.22
CA LEU A 86 -14.86 -8.02 3.00
C LEU A 86 -13.58 -7.31 2.54
N GLY A 87 -13.53 -6.00 2.67
CA GLY A 87 -12.36 -5.20 2.37
C GLY A 87 -12.22 -4.85 0.89
N PHE A 88 -10.96 -4.68 0.50
CA PHE A 88 -10.57 -4.18 -0.82
C PHE A 88 -9.50 -5.06 -1.44
N ALA A 89 -9.58 -5.27 -2.75
CA ALA A 89 -8.44 -5.72 -3.52
C ALA A 89 -7.66 -4.47 -3.92
N VAL A 90 -6.38 -4.41 -3.53
CA VAL A 90 -5.55 -3.24 -3.78
C VAL A 90 -4.29 -3.61 -4.54
N VAL A 91 -3.83 -2.68 -5.37
CA VAL A 91 -2.55 -2.79 -6.05
C VAL A 91 -1.77 -1.51 -5.78
N HIS A 92 -0.58 -1.69 -5.25
CA HIS A 92 0.39 -0.62 -5.11
C HIS A 92 1.50 -0.85 -6.11
N ILE A 93 1.83 0.20 -6.87
CA ILE A 93 3.00 0.17 -7.75
C ILE A 93 4.00 1.17 -7.19
N LEU A 94 5.21 0.71 -6.94
CA LEU A 94 6.26 1.52 -6.32
C LEU A 94 7.40 1.66 -7.31
N LYS A 95 7.79 2.91 -7.56
CA LYS A 95 8.94 3.21 -8.43
C LYS A 95 10.12 3.57 -7.56
N PHE A 96 11.26 2.97 -7.88
CA PHE A 96 12.50 3.14 -7.13
C PHE A 96 13.52 3.97 -7.89
N LYS A 97 14.29 4.74 -7.14
CA LYS A 97 15.53 5.35 -7.61
C LYS A 97 16.58 4.98 -6.57
N ALA A 98 17.59 4.19 -6.97
CA ALA A 98 18.46 3.49 -6.03
C ALA A 98 17.59 2.66 -5.08
N ASP A 99 17.77 2.74 -3.78
CA ASP A 99 17.00 1.96 -2.80
C ASP A 99 15.86 2.76 -2.18
N LYS A 100 15.43 3.87 -2.84
CA LYS A 100 14.37 4.73 -2.31
C LYS A 100 13.16 4.74 -3.22
N ILE A 101 11.98 4.75 -2.58
CA ILE A 101 10.70 4.86 -3.29
C ILE A 101 10.49 6.32 -3.63
N VAL A 102 10.33 6.61 -4.93
CA VAL A 102 10.15 7.99 -5.42
C VAL A 102 8.78 8.24 -6.02
N GLU A 103 8.02 7.19 -6.30
CA GLU A 103 6.67 7.34 -6.83
C GLU A 103 5.82 6.15 -6.42
N LEU A 104 4.54 6.42 -6.10
CA LEU A 104 3.60 5.39 -5.65
C LEU A 104 2.25 5.58 -6.35
N TRP A 105 1.76 4.50 -6.96
CA TRP A 105 0.37 4.39 -7.43
C TRP A 105 -0.39 3.52 -6.45
N ASP A 106 -1.57 3.96 -6.07
CA ASP A 106 -2.39 3.31 -5.05
C ASP A 106 -3.79 3.13 -5.61
N LEU A 107 -4.11 1.90 -6.00
CA LEU A 107 -5.36 1.55 -6.67
C LEU A 107 -6.12 0.53 -5.84
N GLY A 108 -7.43 0.68 -5.75
CA GLY A 108 -8.23 -0.25 -4.98
C GLY A 108 -9.62 -0.45 -5.54
N GLN A 109 -10.17 -1.62 -5.27
CA GLN A 109 -11.54 -1.99 -5.64
C GLN A 109 -12.20 -2.65 -4.44
N PRO A 110 -13.41 -2.16 -4.02
CA PRO A 110 -14.16 -2.85 -2.97
C PRO A 110 -14.51 -4.26 -3.40
N ILE A 111 -14.42 -5.21 -2.49
CA ILE A 111 -14.82 -6.59 -2.77
C ILE A 111 -16.34 -6.68 -2.65
N PRO A 112 -17.02 -7.08 -3.71
CA PRO A 112 -18.48 -7.14 -3.67
C PRO A 112 -18.96 -8.27 -2.77
N LYS A 113 -20.10 -8.05 -2.10
CA LYS A 113 -20.70 -9.05 -1.23
C LYS A 113 -21.18 -10.25 -2.07
N GLU A 114 -21.66 -9.99 -3.28
CA GLU A 114 -22.12 -11.01 -4.20
C GLU A 114 -21.45 -10.84 -5.55
N THR A 115 -21.03 -11.95 -6.15
CA THR A 115 -20.40 -11.95 -7.46
C THR A 115 -20.75 -13.26 -8.17
N ILE A 116 -20.86 -13.18 -9.50
CA ILE A 116 -21.02 -14.37 -10.33
C ILE A 116 -19.70 -15.10 -10.58
N ASN A 117 -18.58 -14.46 -10.22
CA ASN A 117 -17.26 -15.08 -10.39
C ASN A 117 -16.94 -15.88 -9.12
N GLU A 118 -16.85 -17.18 -9.27
CA GLU A 118 -16.57 -18.10 -8.16
C GLU A 118 -15.10 -18.16 -7.75
N ASN A 119 -14.20 -17.51 -8.49
CA ASN A 119 -12.76 -17.56 -8.21
C ASN A 119 -12.30 -16.50 -7.18
N GLY A 120 -13.16 -15.54 -6.87
CA GLY A 120 -12.81 -14.44 -5.98
C GLY A 120 -11.87 -13.43 -6.63
N MET A 121 -11.25 -12.59 -5.80
CA MET A 121 -10.43 -11.47 -6.27
C MET A 121 -8.92 -11.68 -6.06
N PHE A 122 -8.52 -12.85 -5.62
CA PHE A 122 -7.11 -13.12 -5.31
C PHE A 122 -6.61 -14.44 -5.84
#